data_fdc2c14f069cc0daf404e00157cdadc9
#
_entry.id   fdc2c14f069cc0daf404e00157cdadc9
#
_cell.length_a   1.000
_cell.length_b   1.000
_cell.length_c   1.000
_cell.angle_alpha   90.00
_cell.angle_beta   90.00
_cell.angle_gamma   90.00
#
_symmetry.space_group_name_H-M   'P 1'
#
loop_
_entity.id
_entity.type
_entity.pdbx_description
1 polymer ?
#
loop_
_entity_poly.entity_id
_entity_poly.type
_entity_poly.pdbx_seq_one_letter_code
_entity_poly.pdbx_strand_id
1 'polypeptide(L)'
;MATQFAIETTDGPPCFFGGMGSPKTSFQSGLQWLGRKGTRLGKRIVSFLLRERLKRYDFRLYNQKGQETIYSPYSILGIGMKELELKSGFPEHYLWVGPFGSSIERAENYPLDLSPYAGYKKVFVSCGTQLAWAKDNLLYQTQQLAEAHPDCHFFVTLGFGGQDFQCEELMDNVSVVSYLPYKEYIPQMDYVIHHGGAGIFYQCIIYGKPALILPHDYDQYDYAVRGLEAGIALTAKREDTEAIGRAFDELLARDDWPDLNRLSRAAQIYQPTEILKSEIHRLLGDKEK
;
A
#
# COMPACT_ATOMS: atom_id res chain seq x y z
N MET A 1 -5.02 -3.06 15.33
CA MET A 1 -4.74 -2.13 14.22
C MET A 1 -5.65 -2.45 13.06
N ALA A 2 -6.07 -1.47 12.29
CA ALA A 2 -6.93 -1.65 11.14
C ALA A 2 -6.35 -0.91 9.93
N THR A 3 -6.53 -1.48 8.73
CA THR A 3 -6.33 -0.69 7.52
C THR A 3 -7.48 0.28 7.36
N GLN A 4 -7.20 1.50 6.91
CA GLN A 4 -8.20 2.55 6.71
C GLN A 4 -9.35 2.12 5.78
N PHE A 5 -9.11 1.19 4.85
CA PHE A 5 -10.09 0.75 3.85
C PHE A 5 -11.16 -0.18 4.40
N ALA A 6 -10.87 -0.93 5.47
CA ALA A 6 -11.78 -1.93 6.00
C ALA A 6 -12.92 -1.35 6.84
N ILE A 7 -12.78 -0.12 7.34
CA ILE A 7 -13.75 0.51 8.24
C ILE A 7 -14.91 1.09 7.43
N GLU A 8 -16.14 0.79 7.86
CA GLU A 8 -17.33 1.43 7.30
C GLU A 8 -17.38 2.91 7.67
N THR A 9 -17.56 3.74 6.66
CA THR A 9 -17.72 5.20 6.79
C THR A 9 -19.04 5.64 6.19
N THR A 10 -19.47 6.86 6.51
CA THR A 10 -20.72 7.41 5.97
C THR A 10 -20.58 7.90 4.53
N ASP A 11 -19.36 8.19 4.11
CA ASP A 11 -19.03 8.73 2.80
C ASP A 11 -17.78 8.07 2.18
N GLY A 12 -17.37 8.57 1.02
CA GLY A 12 -16.20 8.10 0.28
C GLY A 12 -16.37 6.72 -0.35
N PRO A 13 -15.30 6.17 -0.92
CA PRO A 13 -15.31 4.86 -1.57
C PRO A 13 -15.72 3.74 -0.62
N PRO A 14 -16.52 2.76 -1.07
CA PRO A 14 -16.80 1.56 -0.29
C PRO A 14 -15.55 0.71 -0.10
N CYS A 15 -15.48 -0.05 1.00
CA CYS A 15 -14.37 -0.93 1.28
C CYS A 15 -14.20 -2.01 0.20
N PHE A 16 -12.95 -2.24 -0.24
CA PHE A 16 -12.58 -3.32 -1.17
C PHE A 16 -13.34 -3.33 -2.51
N PHE A 17 -13.76 -2.16 -3.00
CA PHE A 17 -14.56 -2.05 -4.22
C PHE A 17 -13.74 -1.62 -5.46
N GLY A 18 -12.54 -2.16 -5.59
CA GLY A 18 -11.77 -2.07 -6.81
C GLY A 18 -11.20 -0.69 -7.14
N GLY A 19 -10.80 0.09 -6.12
CA GLY A 19 -10.09 1.35 -6.36
C GLY A 19 -10.98 2.48 -6.88
N MET A 20 -12.14 2.70 -6.28
CA MET A 20 -12.93 3.88 -6.55
C MET A 20 -12.24 5.12 -5.98
N GLY A 21 -11.97 6.11 -6.84
CA GLY A 21 -11.43 7.42 -6.46
C GLY A 21 -12.49 8.39 -5.94
N SER A 22 -12.11 9.65 -5.82
CA SER A 22 -13.03 10.74 -5.48
C SER A 22 -14.11 10.87 -6.56
N PRO A 23 -15.40 10.99 -6.18
CA PRO A 23 -16.47 11.08 -7.16
C PRO A 23 -16.44 12.42 -7.86
N LYS A 24 -16.34 12.42 -9.19
CA LYS A 24 -16.34 13.62 -10.05
C LYS A 24 -17.73 14.00 -10.54
N THR A 25 -18.72 13.10 -10.37
CA THR A 25 -20.11 13.29 -10.83
C THR A 25 -21.09 12.77 -9.78
N SER A 26 -22.35 13.29 -9.82
CA SER A 26 -23.43 12.79 -8.96
C SER A 26 -23.71 11.29 -9.19
N PHE A 27 -23.50 10.80 -10.40
CA PHE A 27 -23.64 9.39 -10.72
C PHE A 27 -22.59 8.54 -9.99
N GLN A 28 -21.31 8.96 -9.99
CA GLN A 28 -20.25 8.29 -9.25
C GLN A 28 -20.49 8.32 -7.74
N SER A 29 -20.99 9.44 -7.21
CA SER A 29 -21.42 9.54 -5.80
C SER A 29 -22.52 8.54 -5.47
N GLY A 30 -23.50 8.40 -6.38
CA GLY A 30 -24.58 7.40 -6.26
C GLY A 30 -24.06 5.97 -6.28
N LEU A 31 -23.12 5.65 -7.17
CA LEU A 31 -22.47 4.34 -7.22
C LEU A 31 -21.70 4.03 -5.91
N GLN A 32 -20.96 4.99 -5.38
CA GLN A 32 -20.26 4.80 -4.10
C GLN A 32 -21.24 4.59 -2.95
N TRP A 33 -22.33 5.35 -2.90
CA TRP A 33 -23.39 5.14 -1.91
C TRP A 33 -23.99 3.74 -2.02
N LEU A 34 -24.32 3.28 -3.25
CA LEU A 34 -24.85 1.93 -3.48
C LEU A 34 -23.83 0.85 -3.08
N GLY A 35 -22.57 1.05 -3.42
CA GLY A 35 -21.48 0.17 -3.02
C GLY A 35 -21.36 0.03 -1.50
N ARG A 36 -21.39 1.15 -0.74
CA ARG A 36 -21.40 1.09 0.73
C ARG A 36 -22.60 0.34 1.29
N LYS A 37 -23.80 0.56 0.72
CA LYS A 37 -25.01 -0.21 1.12
C LYS A 37 -24.89 -1.68 0.78
N GLY A 38 -24.36 -2.01 -0.40
CA GLY A 38 -24.11 -3.38 -0.84
C GLY A 38 -23.11 -4.11 0.05
N THR A 39 -21.98 -3.48 0.36
CA THR A 39 -20.98 -4.03 1.29
C THR A 39 -21.58 -4.33 2.65
N ARG A 40 -22.34 -3.39 3.22
CA ARG A 40 -23.01 -3.58 4.51
C ARG A 40 -24.05 -4.69 4.47
N LEU A 41 -24.82 -4.79 3.40
CA LEU A 41 -25.78 -5.88 3.19
C LEU A 41 -25.05 -7.21 3.07
N GLY A 42 -23.99 -7.29 2.28
CA GLY A 42 -23.17 -8.50 2.14
C GLY A 42 -22.61 -8.99 3.48
N LYS A 43 -22.05 -8.10 4.27
CA LYS A 43 -21.58 -8.42 5.64
C LYS A 43 -22.69 -8.97 6.52
N ARG A 44 -23.90 -8.40 6.47
CA ARG A 44 -25.07 -8.91 7.21
C ARG A 44 -25.50 -10.28 6.75
N ILE A 45 -25.53 -10.54 5.44
CA ILE A 45 -25.86 -11.84 4.88
C ILE A 45 -24.84 -12.88 5.34
N VAL A 46 -23.56 -12.62 5.22
CA VAL A 46 -22.48 -13.53 5.67
C VAL A 46 -22.60 -13.77 7.18
N SER A 47 -22.82 -12.73 7.98
CA SER A 47 -23.03 -12.85 9.43
C SER A 47 -24.26 -13.73 9.76
N PHE A 48 -25.35 -13.59 8.98
CA PHE A 48 -26.53 -14.44 9.15
C PHE A 48 -26.25 -15.90 8.79
N LEU A 49 -25.57 -16.16 7.69
CA LEU A 49 -25.20 -17.52 7.27
C LEU A 49 -24.26 -18.19 8.29
N LEU A 50 -23.38 -17.42 8.91
CA LEU A 50 -22.43 -17.92 9.92
C LEU A 50 -22.95 -17.84 11.36
N ARG A 51 -24.21 -17.45 11.57
CA ARG A 51 -24.76 -17.11 12.90
C ARG A 51 -24.57 -18.19 13.95
N GLU A 52 -24.74 -19.50 13.59
CA GLU A 52 -24.59 -20.61 14.54
C GLU A 52 -23.14 -20.81 14.99
N ARG A 53 -22.17 -20.49 14.12
CA ARG A 53 -20.74 -20.45 14.48
C ARG A 53 -20.43 -19.25 15.35
N LEU A 54 -20.93 -18.08 14.99
CA LEU A 54 -20.67 -16.81 15.69
C LEU A 54 -21.27 -16.81 17.11
N LYS A 55 -22.44 -17.45 17.32
CA LYS A 55 -23.05 -17.62 18.64
C LYS A 55 -22.14 -18.35 19.65
N ARG A 56 -21.29 -19.29 19.18
CA ARG A 56 -20.36 -20.02 20.07
C ARG A 56 -19.31 -19.11 20.68
N TYR A 57 -19.07 -17.93 20.08
CA TYR A 57 -18.11 -16.93 20.53
C TYR A 57 -18.80 -15.69 21.09
N ASP A 58 -20.12 -15.70 21.30
CA ASP A 58 -20.94 -14.55 21.67
C ASP A 58 -20.68 -13.32 20.79
N PHE A 59 -20.42 -13.55 19.50
CA PHE A 59 -20.06 -12.50 18.56
C PHE A 59 -21.27 -12.06 17.71
N ARG A 60 -21.46 -10.74 17.62
CA ARG A 60 -22.42 -10.09 16.71
C ARG A 60 -21.66 -9.05 15.91
N LEU A 61 -21.80 -9.05 14.58
CA LEU A 61 -21.07 -8.15 13.70
C LEU A 61 -21.38 -6.66 13.94
N TYR A 62 -22.60 -6.34 14.35
CA TYR A 62 -23.02 -4.97 14.64
C TYR A 62 -23.62 -4.87 16.06
N ASN A 63 -23.27 -3.79 16.78
CA ASN A 63 -23.90 -3.44 18.04
C ASN A 63 -25.30 -2.81 17.82
N GLN A 64 -25.99 -2.45 18.91
CA GLN A 64 -27.32 -1.81 18.87
C GLN A 64 -27.31 -0.44 18.15
N LYS A 65 -26.17 0.24 18.11
CA LYS A 65 -25.97 1.52 17.40
C LYS A 65 -25.63 1.31 15.93
N GLY A 66 -25.55 0.06 15.45
CA GLY A 66 -25.20 -0.28 14.08
C GLY A 66 -23.72 -0.08 13.72
N GLN A 67 -22.84 -0.02 14.71
CA GLN A 67 -21.40 0.03 14.55
C GLN A 67 -20.81 -1.38 14.51
N GLU A 68 -19.77 -1.59 13.74
CA GLU A 68 -19.06 -2.87 13.65
C GLU A 68 -18.36 -3.20 14.98
N THR A 69 -18.62 -4.40 15.52
CA THR A 69 -18.02 -4.86 16.79
C THR A 69 -16.67 -5.55 16.60
N ILE A 70 -16.25 -5.75 15.35
CA ILE A 70 -14.93 -6.26 15.03
C ILE A 70 -13.81 -5.30 15.47
N TYR A 71 -14.15 -4.02 15.57
CA TYR A 71 -13.22 -2.99 16.01
C TYR A 71 -13.42 -2.68 17.49
N SER A 72 -12.33 -2.30 18.16
CA SER A 72 -12.36 -1.88 19.56
C SER A 72 -13.32 -0.68 19.74
N PRO A 73 -14.18 -0.68 20.77
CA PRO A 73 -15.00 0.48 21.11
C PRO A 73 -14.21 1.59 21.82
N TYR A 74 -12.95 1.35 22.17
CA TYR A 74 -12.12 2.28 22.94
C TYR A 74 -11.11 3.03 22.10
N SER A 75 -10.51 2.34 21.12
CA SER A 75 -9.52 2.91 20.20
C SER A 75 -9.34 2.04 18.97
N ILE A 76 -9.26 2.68 17.82
CA ILE A 76 -8.92 2.06 16.53
C ILE A 76 -7.67 2.76 16.00
N LEU A 77 -6.59 2.01 15.86
CA LEU A 77 -5.31 2.52 15.38
C LEU A 77 -5.21 2.27 13.89
N GLY A 78 -5.40 3.32 13.09
CA GLY A 78 -5.33 3.28 11.64
C GLY A 78 -3.90 3.44 11.13
N ILE A 79 -3.38 2.41 10.46
CA ILE A 79 -2.09 2.48 9.79
C ILE A 79 -2.29 3.22 8.48
N GLY A 80 -1.70 4.41 8.35
CA GLY A 80 -1.78 5.21 7.15
C GLY A 80 -1.72 6.70 7.42
N MET A 81 -1.79 7.49 6.35
CA MET A 81 -1.77 8.94 6.39
C MET A 81 -3.15 9.51 6.12
N LYS A 82 -3.57 10.47 6.96
CA LYS A 82 -4.86 11.16 6.79
C LYS A 82 -4.93 11.91 5.47
N GLU A 83 -3.80 12.44 5.02
CA GLU A 83 -3.64 13.24 3.80
C GLU A 83 -3.94 12.45 2.51
N LEU A 84 -3.95 11.12 2.60
CA LEU A 84 -4.24 10.22 1.48
C LEU A 84 -5.66 9.64 1.55
N GLU A 85 -6.44 9.99 2.57
CA GLU A 85 -7.73 9.36 2.75
C GLU A 85 -8.83 10.06 1.95
N LEU A 86 -9.59 9.27 1.20
CA LEU A 86 -10.73 9.70 0.38
C LEU A 86 -12.08 9.59 1.11
N LYS A 87 -12.05 9.04 2.32
CA LYS A 87 -13.23 8.89 3.19
C LYS A 87 -13.18 9.88 4.33
N SER A 88 -14.36 10.21 4.86
CA SER A 88 -14.53 10.89 6.13
C SER A 88 -15.53 10.12 7.02
N GLY A 89 -15.89 10.64 8.18
CA GLY A 89 -16.86 10.00 9.06
C GLY A 89 -16.32 8.74 9.75
N PHE A 90 -15.02 8.68 10.00
CA PHE A 90 -14.42 7.66 10.86
C PHE A 90 -14.96 7.78 12.30
N PRO A 91 -14.99 6.68 13.08
CA PRO A 91 -15.35 6.74 14.50
C PRO A 91 -14.48 7.76 15.27
N GLU A 92 -15.05 8.42 16.28
CA GLU A 92 -14.33 9.45 17.08
C GLU A 92 -13.05 8.91 17.75
N HIS A 93 -13.04 7.62 18.10
CA HIS A 93 -11.90 6.93 18.70
C HIS A 93 -10.94 6.32 17.66
N TYR A 94 -11.03 6.75 16.39
CA TYR A 94 -10.07 6.38 15.34
C TYR A 94 -8.87 7.32 15.36
N LEU A 95 -7.68 6.75 15.50
CA LEU A 95 -6.42 7.48 15.52
C LEU A 95 -5.58 7.14 14.30
N TRP A 96 -5.16 8.17 13.59
CA TRP A 96 -4.17 8.06 12.54
C TRP A 96 -2.78 7.93 13.16
N VAL A 97 -2.18 6.75 13.06
CA VAL A 97 -0.85 6.50 13.63
C VAL A 97 0.28 6.78 12.64
N GLY A 98 -0.06 6.95 11.36
CA GLY A 98 0.91 7.14 10.29
C GLY A 98 1.48 5.83 9.74
N PRO A 99 2.37 5.93 8.75
CA PRO A 99 3.01 4.78 8.15
C PRO A 99 4.11 4.22 9.05
N PHE A 100 4.25 2.89 9.09
CA PHE A 100 5.38 2.24 9.73
C PHE A 100 6.49 2.03 8.70
N GLY A 101 7.67 2.56 8.99
CA GLY A 101 8.84 2.52 8.11
C GLY A 101 9.89 1.46 8.48
N SER A 102 9.50 0.35 9.13
CA SER A 102 10.48 -0.68 9.52
C SER A 102 10.37 -1.93 8.65
N SER A 103 11.52 -2.43 8.16
CA SER A 103 11.66 -3.83 7.75
C SER A 103 12.13 -4.68 8.94
N ILE A 104 11.68 -5.92 9.00
CA ILE A 104 12.10 -6.90 10.03
C ILE A 104 13.50 -7.40 9.69
N GLU A 105 13.80 -7.51 8.40
CA GLU A 105 15.05 -8.02 7.88
C GLU A 105 16.17 -6.96 7.90
N ARG A 106 17.40 -7.38 8.16
CA ARG A 106 18.57 -6.50 8.12
C ARG A 106 19.25 -6.56 6.76
N ALA A 107 19.73 -5.43 6.27
CA ALA A 107 20.46 -5.35 5.00
C ALA A 107 21.72 -6.24 4.96
N GLU A 108 22.36 -6.48 6.10
CA GLU A 108 23.53 -7.36 6.23
C GLU A 108 23.29 -8.78 5.70
N ASN A 109 22.04 -9.25 5.77
CA ASN A 109 21.66 -10.58 5.27
C ASN A 109 21.40 -10.58 3.75
N TYR A 110 21.33 -9.39 3.11
CA TYR A 110 20.98 -9.22 1.70
C TYR A 110 21.92 -8.19 1.05
N PRO A 111 23.24 -8.49 0.96
CA PRO A 111 24.25 -7.55 0.51
C PRO A 111 24.22 -7.43 -1.02
N LEU A 112 23.55 -6.40 -1.54
CA LEU A 112 23.61 -6.03 -2.95
C LEU A 112 24.47 -4.78 -3.09
N ASP A 113 25.59 -4.90 -3.82
CA ASP A 113 26.40 -3.77 -4.19
C ASP A 113 25.77 -3.03 -5.38
N LEU A 114 25.41 -1.78 -5.18
CA LEU A 114 24.83 -0.92 -6.21
C LEU A 114 25.87 -0.08 -6.98
N SER A 115 27.15 -0.16 -6.61
CA SER A 115 28.22 0.64 -7.23
C SER A 115 28.43 0.35 -8.73
N PRO A 116 28.29 -0.91 -9.22
CA PRO A 116 28.39 -1.20 -10.67
C PRO A 116 27.31 -0.50 -11.50
N TYR A 117 26.19 -0.13 -10.87
CA TYR A 117 25.01 0.44 -11.54
C TYR A 117 24.88 1.95 -11.41
N ALA A 118 25.96 2.65 -11.02
CA ALA A 118 25.97 4.11 -10.82
C ALA A 118 25.61 4.91 -12.08
N GLY A 119 25.84 4.34 -13.27
CA GLY A 119 25.50 4.96 -14.56
C GLY A 119 24.05 4.76 -15.01
N TYR A 120 23.27 3.96 -14.29
CA TYR A 120 21.88 3.64 -14.65
C TYR A 120 20.89 4.39 -13.74
N LYS A 121 19.69 4.66 -14.27
CA LYS A 121 18.52 4.92 -13.45
C LYS A 121 18.10 3.62 -12.77
N LYS A 122 18.13 3.57 -11.46
CA LYS A 122 17.87 2.36 -10.68
C LYS A 122 16.38 2.22 -10.38
N VAL A 123 15.78 1.10 -10.80
CA VAL A 123 14.35 0.82 -10.63
C VAL A 123 14.16 -0.37 -9.71
N PHE A 124 13.51 -0.16 -8.55
CA PHE A 124 13.12 -1.22 -7.64
C PHE A 124 11.81 -1.86 -8.11
N VAL A 125 11.75 -3.19 -8.24
CA VAL A 125 10.55 -3.89 -8.72
C VAL A 125 10.12 -4.96 -7.72
N SER A 126 8.84 -4.93 -7.27
CA SER A 126 8.34 -5.87 -6.27
C SER A 126 6.86 -6.18 -6.35
N CYS A 127 6.50 -7.48 -6.26
CA CYS A 127 5.14 -7.96 -5.98
C CYS A 127 4.87 -8.20 -4.48
N GLY A 128 5.82 -7.87 -3.58
CA GLY A 128 5.74 -8.25 -2.17
C GLY A 128 5.92 -9.75 -1.96
N THR A 129 5.52 -10.24 -0.78
CA THR A 129 5.77 -11.62 -0.34
C THR A 129 4.58 -12.56 -0.55
N GLN A 130 3.36 -12.03 -0.71
CA GLN A 130 2.13 -12.83 -0.69
C GLN A 130 1.65 -13.30 -2.07
N LEU A 131 2.00 -12.59 -3.14
CA LEU A 131 1.47 -12.83 -4.47
C LEU A 131 2.43 -13.69 -5.33
N ALA A 132 2.65 -14.95 -4.93
CA ALA A 132 3.55 -15.84 -5.67
C ALA A 132 3.16 -16.00 -7.15
N TRP A 133 1.86 -16.07 -7.44
CA TRP A 133 1.30 -16.20 -8.79
C TRP A 133 1.49 -14.96 -9.69
N ALA A 134 1.75 -13.80 -9.08
CA ALA A 134 1.91 -12.54 -9.83
C ALA A 134 3.36 -12.29 -10.28
N LYS A 135 4.32 -13.05 -9.75
CA LYS A 135 5.75 -12.82 -9.98
C LYS A 135 6.14 -13.01 -11.44
N ASP A 136 5.63 -14.06 -12.08
CA ASP A 136 5.95 -14.34 -13.49
C ASP A 136 5.45 -13.22 -14.41
N ASN A 137 4.25 -12.70 -14.16
CA ASN A 137 3.72 -11.58 -14.93
C ASN A 137 4.55 -10.31 -14.71
N LEU A 138 4.90 -9.99 -13.45
CA LEU A 138 5.73 -8.83 -13.17
C LEU A 138 7.11 -8.93 -13.81
N LEU A 139 7.72 -10.11 -13.76
CA LEU A 139 9.01 -10.36 -14.39
C LEU A 139 8.93 -10.16 -15.89
N TYR A 140 7.91 -10.71 -16.53
CA TYR A 140 7.66 -10.52 -17.97
C TYR A 140 7.52 -9.02 -18.33
N GLN A 141 6.69 -8.28 -17.58
CA GLN A 141 6.51 -6.84 -17.81
C GLN A 141 7.82 -6.06 -17.60
N THR A 142 8.62 -6.47 -16.60
CA THR A 142 9.92 -5.85 -16.34
C THR A 142 10.89 -6.09 -17.51
N GLN A 143 10.92 -7.29 -18.10
CA GLN A 143 11.75 -7.57 -19.28
C GLN A 143 11.35 -6.69 -20.46
N GLN A 144 10.05 -6.50 -20.71
CA GLN A 144 9.59 -5.61 -21.78
C GLN A 144 10.00 -4.15 -21.55
N LEU A 145 9.95 -3.68 -20.30
CA LEU A 145 10.45 -2.34 -19.95
C LEU A 145 11.98 -2.25 -20.10
N ALA A 146 12.72 -3.27 -19.71
CA ALA A 146 14.17 -3.30 -19.78
C ALA A 146 14.69 -3.26 -21.24
N GLU A 147 14.03 -3.96 -22.15
CA GLU A 147 14.33 -3.89 -23.59
C GLU A 147 14.12 -2.47 -24.15
N ALA A 148 13.09 -1.76 -23.69
CA ALA A 148 12.77 -0.42 -24.16
C ALA A 148 13.64 0.68 -23.51
N HIS A 149 14.21 0.42 -22.31
CA HIS A 149 14.93 1.41 -21.51
C HIS A 149 16.32 0.91 -21.09
N PRO A 150 17.30 0.88 -22.01
CA PRO A 150 18.65 0.39 -21.72
C PRO A 150 19.44 1.30 -20.76
N ASP A 151 18.96 2.53 -20.48
CA ASP A 151 19.51 3.45 -19.49
C ASP A 151 19.00 3.21 -18.06
N CYS A 152 18.05 2.28 -17.88
CA CYS A 152 17.53 1.85 -16.58
C CYS A 152 18.09 0.47 -16.22
N HIS A 153 18.36 0.25 -14.92
CA HIS A 153 18.62 -1.09 -14.37
C HIS A 153 17.52 -1.46 -13.37
N PHE A 154 16.93 -2.64 -13.56
CA PHE A 154 15.78 -3.12 -12.81
C PHE A 154 16.20 -4.18 -11.79
N PHE A 155 15.97 -3.91 -10.51
CA PHE A 155 16.19 -4.83 -9.40
C PHE A 155 14.86 -5.48 -9.01
N VAL A 156 14.62 -6.70 -9.49
CA VAL A 156 13.37 -7.44 -9.25
C VAL A 156 13.53 -8.28 -7.99
N THR A 157 12.82 -7.93 -6.91
CA THR A 157 12.84 -8.73 -5.69
C THR A 157 11.70 -9.75 -5.66
N LEU A 158 12.06 -11.02 -5.40
CA LEU A 158 11.12 -12.12 -5.31
C LEU A 158 10.37 -12.17 -3.96
N GLY A 159 10.83 -11.41 -2.95
CA GLY A 159 10.18 -11.32 -1.65
C GLY A 159 10.36 -12.57 -0.78
N PHE A 160 11.39 -13.37 -1.00
CA PHE A 160 11.72 -14.55 -0.19
C PHE A 160 12.64 -14.17 0.97
N GLY A 161 12.17 -13.40 1.93
CA GLY A 161 12.90 -13.11 3.16
C GLY A 161 13.15 -14.37 3.98
N GLY A 162 14.24 -14.37 4.76
CA GLY A 162 14.61 -15.49 5.61
C GLY A 162 15.34 -16.65 4.90
N GLN A 163 15.63 -16.51 3.60
CA GLN A 163 16.45 -17.43 2.81
C GLN A 163 17.84 -16.83 2.55
N ASP A 164 18.77 -17.65 2.10
CA ASP A 164 20.08 -17.18 1.67
C ASP A 164 19.93 -16.17 0.53
N PHE A 165 20.77 -15.14 0.58
CA PHE A 165 20.80 -14.11 -0.45
C PHE A 165 21.21 -14.71 -1.79
N GLN A 166 20.41 -14.46 -2.82
CA GLN A 166 20.67 -14.85 -4.18
C GLN A 166 20.43 -13.65 -5.09
N CYS A 167 21.31 -13.44 -6.04
CA CYS A 167 21.19 -12.44 -7.10
C CYS A 167 21.58 -13.09 -8.42
N GLU A 168 20.73 -12.99 -9.42
CA GLU A 168 20.92 -13.53 -10.77
C GLU A 168 20.71 -12.41 -11.79
N GLU A 169 21.66 -12.25 -12.68
CA GLU A 169 21.53 -11.36 -13.84
C GLU A 169 20.72 -12.06 -14.92
N LEU A 170 19.46 -11.65 -15.08
CA LEU A 170 18.55 -12.22 -16.08
C LEU A 170 18.75 -11.60 -17.46
N MET A 171 19.09 -10.31 -17.49
CA MET A 171 19.43 -9.52 -18.68
C MET A 171 20.53 -8.52 -18.28
N ASP A 172 21.19 -7.90 -19.25
CA ASP A 172 22.26 -6.92 -19.01
C ASP A 172 21.82 -5.77 -18.04
N ASN A 173 20.51 -5.51 -17.99
CA ASN A 173 19.92 -4.47 -17.15
C ASN A 173 18.76 -4.97 -16.26
N VAL A 174 18.70 -6.27 -15.94
CA VAL A 174 17.73 -6.87 -15.02
C VAL A 174 18.41 -7.83 -14.06
N SER A 175 18.47 -7.48 -12.80
CA SER A 175 18.92 -8.34 -11.70
C SER A 175 17.71 -8.88 -10.93
N VAL A 176 17.61 -10.20 -10.79
CA VAL A 176 16.59 -10.86 -9.97
C VAL A 176 17.19 -11.25 -8.64
N VAL A 177 16.59 -10.77 -7.55
CA VAL A 177 17.12 -10.90 -6.20
C VAL A 177 16.12 -11.61 -5.29
N SER A 178 16.57 -12.51 -4.45
CA SER A 178 15.70 -13.27 -3.54
C SER A 178 14.89 -12.35 -2.63
N TYR A 179 15.54 -11.35 -2.03
CA TYR A 179 14.90 -10.34 -1.19
C TYR A 179 15.76 -9.08 -1.08
N LEU A 180 15.11 -7.91 -1.02
CA LEU A 180 15.74 -6.63 -0.68
C LEU A 180 14.90 -5.90 0.37
N PRO A 181 15.46 -5.59 1.55
CA PRO A 181 14.79 -4.78 2.55
C PRO A 181 14.45 -3.38 2.03
N TYR A 182 13.17 -3.01 2.08
CA TYR A 182 12.68 -1.75 1.52
C TYR A 182 13.36 -0.52 2.13
N LYS A 183 13.61 -0.55 3.44
CA LYS A 183 14.20 0.56 4.19
C LYS A 183 15.62 0.91 3.70
N GLU A 184 16.39 -0.11 3.32
CA GLU A 184 17.78 0.04 2.91
C GLU A 184 17.92 0.35 1.42
N TYR A 185 17.09 -0.28 0.59
CA TYR A 185 17.28 -0.20 -0.85
C TYR A 185 16.39 0.82 -1.55
N ILE A 186 15.14 1.04 -1.14
CA ILE A 186 14.27 2.05 -1.78
C ILE A 186 14.91 3.47 -1.75
N PRO A 187 15.57 3.93 -0.66
CA PRO A 187 16.24 5.24 -0.66
C PRO A 187 17.28 5.41 -1.77
N GLN A 188 17.92 4.32 -2.20
CA GLN A 188 19.01 4.31 -3.17
C GLN A 188 18.52 4.14 -4.62
N MET A 189 17.21 3.93 -4.82
CA MET A 189 16.59 3.80 -6.13
C MET A 189 16.09 5.15 -6.63
N ASP A 190 15.93 5.27 -7.94
CA ASP A 190 15.35 6.45 -8.57
C ASP A 190 13.83 6.30 -8.70
N TYR A 191 13.36 5.09 -9.05
CA TYR A 191 11.96 4.77 -9.25
C TYR A 191 11.58 3.43 -8.61
N VAL A 192 10.27 3.23 -8.39
CA VAL A 192 9.73 1.98 -7.84
C VAL A 192 8.57 1.49 -8.70
N ILE A 193 8.57 0.21 -9.08
CA ILE A 193 7.42 -0.47 -9.68
C ILE A 193 6.91 -1.48 -8.66
N HIS A 194 5.62 -1.40 -8.30
CA HIS A 194 5.09 -2.30 -7.28
C HIS A 194 3.59 -2.59 -7.42
N HIS A 195 3.15 -3.64 -6.73
CA HIS A 195 1.78 -4.14 -6.77
C HIS A 195 0.74 -3.29 -6.00
N GLY A 196 1.15 -2.27 -5.26
CA GLY A 196 0.23 -1.44 -4.45
C GLY A 196 -0.01 -1.94 -3.02
N GLY A 197 0.83 -2.83 -2.48
CA GLY A 197 0.74 -3.20 -1.06
C GLY A 197 1.09 -2.04 -0.14
N ALA A 198 0.42 -1.96 1.03
CA ALA A 198 0.59 -0.87 1.99
C ALA A 198 2.06 -0.60 2.38
N GLY A 199 2.83 -1.66 2.63
CA GLY A 199 4.21 -1.56 3.08
C GLY A 199 5.07 -0.77 2.09
N ILE A 200 5.15 -1.23 0.85
CA ILE A 200 5.97 -0.59 -0.17
C ILE A 200 5.41 0.78 -0.60
N PHE A 201 4.09 0.94 -0.67
CA PHE A 201 3.45 2.21 -0.98
C PHE A 201 3.89 3.33 -0.01
N TYR A 202 3.85 3.06 1.29
CA TYR A 202 4.30 4.04 2.28
C TYR A 202 5.82 4.23 2.31
N GLN A 203 6.60 3.21 1.96
CA GLN A 203 8.06 3.39 1.82
C GLN A 203 8.38 4.34 0.66
N CYS A 204 7.67 4.24 -0.47
CA CYS A 204 7.82 5.20 -1.57
C CYS A 204 7.55 6.63 -1.10
N ILE A 205 6.50 6.85 -0.30
CA ILE A 205 6.17 8.18 0.24
C ILE A 205 7.24 8.66 1.24
N ILE A 206 7.62 7.82 2.20
CA ILE A 206 8.62 8.16 3.23
C ILE A 206 9.94 8.62 2.60
N TYR A 207 10.36 7.94 1.55
CA TYR A 207 11.63 8.23 0.87
C TYR A 207 11.51 9.14 -0.36
N GLY A 208 10.30 9.63 -0.66
CA GLY A 208 10.07 10.53 -1.80
C GLY A 208 10.38 9.87 -3.14
N LYS A 209 10.07 8.58 -3.31
CA LYS A 209 10.35 7.84 -4.53
C LYS A 209 9.10 7.73 -5.39
N PRO A 210 9.11 8.29 -6.61
CA PRO A 210 7.99 8.16 -7.53
C PRO A 210 7.79 6.71 -7.94
N ALA A 211 6.51 6.30 -8.10
CA ALA A 211 6.20 4.91 -8.33
C ALA A 211 5.21 4.69 -9.48
N LEU A 212 5.38 3.55 -10.15
CA LEU A 212 4.37 2.95 -11.02
C LEU A 212 3.70 1.80 -10.27
N ILE A 213 2.38 1.89 -10.07
CA ILE A 213 1.61 0.90 -9.33
C ILE A 213 0.84 0.01 -10.30
N LEU A 214 1.10 -1.30 -10.23
CA LEU A 214 0.43 -2.35 -11.01
C LEU A 214 -0.42 -3.20 -10.05
N PRO A 215 -1.66 -2.79 -9.73
CA PRO A 215 -2.44 -3.48 -8.71
C PRO A 215 -2.91 -4.86 -9.18
N HIS A 216 -2.85 -5.84 -8.28
CA HIS A 216 -3.15 -7.24 -8.56
C HIS A 216 -4.42 -7.71 -7.87
N ASP A 217 -4.64 -7.34 -6.59
CA ASP A 217 -5.72 -7.86 -5.77
C ASP A 217 -6.10 -6.94 -4.60
N TYR A 218 -7.24 -7.16 -3.99
CA TYR A 218 -7.75 -6.54 -2.74
C TYR A 218 -7.61 -5.01 -2.68
N ASP A 219 -6.97 -4.54 -1.61
CA ASP A 219 -6.77 -3.13 -1.27
C ASP A 219 -5.70 -2.42 -2.14
N GLN A 220 -5.00 -3.17 -2.98
CA GLN A 220 -3.97 -2.62 -3.88
C GLN A 220 -4.55 -1.62 -4.88
N TYR A 221 -5.77 -1.86 -5.38
CA TYR A 221 -6.49 -0.90 -6.21
C TYR A 221 -6.83 0.39 -5.46
N ASP A 222 -7.12 0.27 -4.16
CA ASP A 222 -7.41 1.41 -3.31
C ASP A 222 -6.16 2.26 -3.03
N TYR A 223 -4.98 1.65 -2.91
CA TYR A 223 -3.69 2.36 -2.84
C TYR A 223 -3.32 2.99 -4.18
N ALA A 224 -3.50 2.27 -5.28
CA ALA A 224 -3.19 2.78 -6.61
C ALA A 224 -3.98 4.06 -6.93
N VAL A 225 -5.30 4.06 -6.69
CA VAL A 225 -6.12 5.25 -6.95
C VAL A 225 -5.77 6.42 -6.05
N ARG A 226 -5.42 6.17 -4.78
CA ARG A 226 -4.97 7.23 -3.87
C ARG A 226 -3.63 7.82 -4.29
N GLY A 227 -2.69 6.98 -4.72
CA GLY A 227 -1.42 7.42 -5.26
C GLY A 227 -1.59 8.30 -6.51
N LEU A 228 -2.47 7.86 -7.42
CA LEU A 228 -2.78 8.61 -8.64
C LEU A 228 -3.48 9.95 -8.33
N GLU A 229 -4.52 9.95 -7.50
CA GLU A 229 -5.26 11.19 -7.17
C GLU A 229 -4.42 12.18 -6.34
N ALA A 230 -3.52 11.67 -5.52
CA ALA A 230 -2.58 12.50 -4.78
C ALA A 230 -1.41 13.01 -5.64
N GLY A 231 -1.30 12.59 -6.90
CA GLY A 231 -0.22 13.02 -7.81
C GLY A 231 1.17 12.49 -7.43
N ILE A 232 1.23 11.35 -6.73
CA ILE A 232 2.49 10.77 -6.22
C ILE A 232 2.91 9.47 -6.89
N ALA A 233 2.03 8.91 -7.70
CA ALA A 233 2.29 7.68 -8.45
C ALA A 233 1.49 7.66 -9.75
N LEU A 234 1.97 6.86 -10.68
CA LEU A 234 1.22 6.46 -11.88
C LEU A 234 0.67 5.04 -11.68
N THR A 235 -0.30 4.65 -12.51
CA THR A 235 -0.89 3.31 -12.43
C THR A 235 -1.24 2.79 -13.80
N ALA A 236 -1.09 1.48 -14.00
CA ALA A 236 -1.52 0.78 -15.20
C ALA A 236 -2.11 -0.59 -14.81
N LYS A 237 -2.90 -1.17 -15.71
CA LYS A 237 -3.35 -2.56 -15.55
C LYS A 237 -2.18 -3.49 -15.84
N ARG A 238 -1.96 -4.46 -14.96
CA ARG A 238 -0.82 -5.41 -15.03
C ARG A 238 -0.78 -6.26 -16.31
N GLU A 239 -1.93 -6.40 -16.99
CA GLU A 239 -2.04 -7.19 -18.24
C GLU A 239 -1.85 -6.32 -19.49
N ASP A 240 -1.76 -4.99 -19.36
CA ASP A 240 -1.66 -4.05 -20.47
C ASP A 240 -0.22 -3.54 -20.61
N THR A 241 0.60 -4.30 -21.34
CA THR A 241 2.02 -3.98 -21.56
C THR A 241 2.24 -2.60 -22.18
N GLU A 242 1.37 -2.19 -23.13
CA GLU A 242 1.49 -0.87 -23.74
C GLU A 242 1.17 0.26 -22.75
N ALA A 243 0.12 0.08 -21.91
CA ALA A 243 -0.20 1.07 -20.88
C ALA A 243 0.89 1.16 -19.81
N ILE A 244 1.52 0.03 -19.47
CA ILE A 244 2.67 -0.02 -18.55
C ILE A 244 3.85 0.75 -19.15
N GLY A 245 4.18 0.52 -20.43
CA GLY A 245 5.25 1.24 -21.13
C GLY A 245 5.00 2.74 -21.14
N ARG A 246 3.82 3.18 -21.59
CA ARG A 246 3.46 4.62 -21.58
C ARG A 246 3.51 5.25 -20.19
N ALA A 247 3.05 4.55 -19.16
CA ALA A 247 3.10 5.05 -17.80
C ALA A 247 4.53 5.12 -17.27
N PHE A 248 5.40 4.20 -17.66
CA PHE A 248 6.80 4.23 -17.30
C PHE A 248 7.56 5.35 -18.03
N ASP A 249 7.28 5.58 -19.33
CA ASP A 249 7.78 6.74 -20.08
C ASP A 249 7.41 8.06 -19.39
N GLU A 250 6.14 8.20 -18.97
CA GLU A 250 5.65 9.36 -18.23
C GLU A 250 6.37 9.52 -16.88
N LEU A 251 6.59 8.40 -16.17
CA LEU A 251 7.33 8.37 -14.91
C LEU A 251 8.75 8.91 -15.08
N LEU A 252 9.44 8.47 -16.13
CA LEU A 252 10.82 8.88 -16.44
C LEU A 252 10.91 10.33 -16.93
N ALA A 253 9.89 10.82 -17.65
CA ALA A 253 9.87 12.17 -18.22
C ALA A 253 9.48 13.25 -17.20
N ARG A 254 8.98 12.86 -16.02
CA ARG A 254 8.52 13.80 -15.00
C ARG A 254 9.62 14.13 -14.02
N ASP A 255 10.21 15.33 -14.14
CA ASP A 255 11.35 15.76 -13.33
C ASP A 255 11.01 16.16 -11.88
N ASP A 256 9.74 16.58 -11.62
CA ASP A 256 9.34 17.05 -10.30
C ASP A 256 8.03 16.42 -9.81
N TRP A 257 8.04 16.07 -8.54
CA TRP A 257 6.91 15.43 -7.83
C TRP A 257 6.56 16.25 -6.56
N PRO A 258 6.01 17.46 -6.71
CA PRO A 258 5.82 18.39 -5.58
C PRO A 258 4.88 17.82 -4.52
N ASP A 259 3.83 17.07 -4.92
CA ASP A 259 2.92 16.43 -3.99
C ASP A 259 3.58 15.27 -3.24
N LEU A 260 4.42 14.49 -3.91
CA LEU A 260 5.22 13.45 -3.26
C LEU A 260 6.18 14.05 -2.25
N ASN A 261 6.87 15.12 -2.61
CA ASN A 261 7.76 15.86 -1.71
C ASN A 261 7.02 16.43 -0.48
N ARG A 262 5.81 16.94 -0.69
CA ARG A 262 4.93 17.41 0.39
C ARG A 262 4.51 16.28 1.32
N LEU A 263 4.06 15.14 0.76
CA LEU A 263 3.62 13.97 1.53
C LEU A 263 4.78 13.26 2.22
N SER A 264 5.97 13.22 1.62
CA SER A 264 7.18 12.72 2.27
C SER A 264 7.49 13.49 3.54
N ARG A 265 7.45 14.82 3.50
CA ARG A 265 7.60 15.66 4.69
C ARG A 265 6.50 15.41 5.73
N ALA A 266 5.25 15.28 5.29
CA ALA A 266 4.14 14.96 6.18
C ALA A 266 4.31 13.59 6.85
N ALA A 267 4.77 12.57 6.12
CA ALA A 267 5.03 11.24 6.66
C ALA A 267 6.06 11.24 7.80
N GLN A 268 7.06 12.12 7.75
CA GLN A 268 8.10 12.26 8.77
C GLN A 268 7.58 12.89 10.08
N ILE A 269 6.46 13.61 10.02
CA ILE A 269 5.83 14.21 11.22
C ILE A 269 5.11 13.14 12.04
N TYR A 270 4.62 12.09 11.39
CA TYR A 270 4.02 10.98 12.11
C TYR A 270 5.06 10.27 12.96
N GLN A 271 4.72 10.07 14.23
CA GLN A 271 5.52 9.33 15.19
C GLN A 271 4.73 8.13 15.71
N PRO A 272 4.59 7.05 14.93
CA PRO A 272 3.72 5.93 15.26
C PRO A 272 3.94 5.36 16.65
N THR A 273 5.18 5.21 17.05
CA THR A 273 5.55 4.68 18.37
C THR A 273 5.07 5.57 19.50
N GLU A 274 5.22 6.88 19.38
CA GLU A 274 4.79 7.83 20.44
C GLU A 274 3.27 7.94 20.50
N ILE A 275 2.59 7.93 19.35
CA ILE A 275 1.13 7.89 19.30
C ILE A 275 0.61 6.62 19.99
N LEU A 276 1.24 5.46 19.70
CA LEU A 276 0.89 4.18 20.34
C LEU A 276 1.11 4.22 21.85
N LYS A 277 2.25 4.72 22.33
CA LYS A 277 2.55 4.85 23.75
C LYS A 277 1.54 5.73 24.45
N SER A 278 1.27 6.90 23.90
CA SER A 278 0.30 7.85 24.45
C SER A 278 -1.10 7.24 24.56
N GLU A 279 -1.53 6.51 23.53
CA GLU A 279 -2.83 5.87 23.52
C GLU A 279 -2.93 4.70 24.51
N ILE A 280 -1.85 3.91 24.66
CA ILE A 280 -1.77 2.87 25.70
C ILE A 280 -1.88 3.49 27.09
N HIS A 281 -1.14 4.56 27.38
CA HIS A 281 -1.23 5.27 28.67
C HIS A 281 -2.65 5.81 28.92
N ARG A 282 -3.27 6.42 27.91
CA ARG A 282 -4.67 6.89 28.01
C ARG A 282 -5.65 5.75 28.35
N LEU A 283 -5.50 4.58 27.70
CA LEU A 283 -6.39 3.43 27.89
C LEU A 283 -6.18 2.72 29.24
N LEU A 284 -4.96 2.68 29.72
CA LEU A 284 -4.65 2.06 31.00
C LEU A 284 -5.06 2.95 32.19
N GLY A 285 -5.38 4.20 31.93
CA GLY A 285 -5.51 5.25 32.94
C GLY A 285 -4.14 5.56 33.55
N ASP A 286 -3.92 6.78 33.96
CA ASP A 286 -2.76 7.15 34.80
C ASP A 286 -2.77 6.34 36.10
N LYS A 287 -2.29 5.10 36.06
CA LYS A 287 -2.04 4.28 37.26
C LYS A 287 -0.72 4.63 37.91
N GLU A 288 -0.21 5.82 37.65
CA GLU A 288 0.88 6.44 38.41
C GLU A 288 0.35 7.74 39.06
N LYS A 289 -0.38 7.55 40.16
CA LYS A 289 -0.48 8.48 41.28
C LYS A 289 -0.38 7.73 42.60
#